data_0529539330af76b5d668794f543f7ac4
#
_entry.id   0529539330af76b5d668794f543f7ac4
#
_cell.length_a   1.000
_cell.length_b   1.000
_cell.length_c   1.000
_cell.angle_alpha   90.00
_cell.angle_beta   90.00
_cell.angle_gamma   90.00
#
_symmetry.space_group_name_H-M   'P 1'
#
loop_
_entity.id
_entity.type
_entity.pdbx_description
1 polymer ?
#
loop_
_entity_poly.entity_id
_entity_poly.type
_entity_poly.pdbx_seq_one_letter_code
_entity_poly.pdbx_strand_id
1 'polypeptide(L)'
;MGHRATLEAMPGPARATETLFHRDSHVEIHRLVVGPLDNNVWIVRCTETGAAVLIDAANEHGRLLEMCRVLGVDRVVETHGHWDHIQAVPHLRAAGISVAVEANDATLLPSYDQILHDESVVDLGRLRMRTLHTPGHTPGSMCFALDRGDDPPFLFTGDTLFPGGPGNTALPGGDFATIIRSIDERIFAAFADTTLILPGHGDTTVLAKERPHLEEWVERGW
;
A
#
# COMPACT_ATOMS: atom_id res chain seq x y z
N MET A 1 -36.00 22.71 28.07
CA MET A 1 -34.65 23.12 27.67
C MET A 1 -34.10 22.02 26.79
N GLY A 2 -34.19 22.22 25.46
CA GLY A 2 -33.77 21.21 24.51
C GLY A 2 -32.27 21.31 24.21
N HIS A 3 -31.55 20.23 24.39
CA HIS A 3 -30.17 20.09 23.92
C HIS A 3 -30.22 19.88 22.40
N ARG A 4 -29.85 20.90 21.65
CA ARG A 4 -29.46 20.73 20.24
C ARG A 4 -28.08 20.06 20.23
N ALA A 5 -28.04 18.78 19.84
CA ALA A 5 -26.82 18.16 19.42
C ALA A 5 -26.34 18.88 18.16
N THR A 6 -25.20 19.54 18.23
CA THR A 6 -24.44 20.02 17.07
C THR A 6 -23.97 18.82 16.29
N LEU A 7 -24.55 18.57 15.12
CA LEU A 7 -23.96 17.68 14.11
C LEU A 7 -22.64 18.34 13.69
N GLU A 8 -21.53 17.79 14.15
CA GLU A 8 -20.24 18.08 13.55
C GLU A 8 -20.33 17.71 12.07
N ALA A 9 -20.07 18.68 11.21
CA ALA A 9 -20.06 18.48 9.77
C ALA A 9 -18.94 17.49 9.46
N MET A 10 -19.31 16.29 8.99
CA MET A 10 -18.36 15.34 8.39
C MET A 10 -17.55 16.10 7.33
N PRO A 11 -16.23 15.93 7.27
CA PRO A 11 -15.43 16.53 6.22
C PRO A 11 -16.01 16.12 4.88
N GLY A 12 -16.27 17.10 4.00
CA GLY A 12 -16.84 16.86 2.69
C GLY A 12 -15.98 15.88 1.87
N PRO A 13 -16.54 15.22 0.85
CA PRO A 13 -15.84 14.21 0.07
C PRO A 13 -14.53 14.78 -0.48
N ALA A 14 -13.42 14.09 -0.22
CA ALA A 14 -12.13 14.45 -0.80
C ALA A 14 -12.28 14.46 -2.32
N ARG A 15 -12.05 15.62 -2.96
CA ARG A 15 -12.09 15.69 -4.41
C ARG A 15 -10.92 14.89 -4.97
N ALA A 16 -11.13 14.10 -6.01
CA ALA A 16 -10.08 13.30 -6.64
C ALA A 16 -8.83 14.13 -7.02
N THR A 17 -9.02 15.42 -7.32
CA THR A 17 -7.93 16.37 -7.58
C THR A 17 -7.05 16.67 -6.36
N GLU A 18 -7.56 16.54 -5.14
CA GLU A 18 -6.83 16.82 -3.89
C GLU A 18 -5.94 15.65 -3.47
N THR A 19 -6.24 14.46 -3.97
CA THR A 19 -5.49 13.23 -3.65
C THR A 19 -4.51 12.81 -4.73
N LEU A 20 -4.53 13.50 -5.88
CA LEU A 20 -3.69 13.15 -7.04
C LEU A 20 -2.21 13.33 -6.68
N PHE A 21 -1.47 12.21 -6.67
CA PHE A 21 -0.04 12.15 -6.42
C PHE A 21 0.78 12.20 -7.70
N HIS A 22 0.37 11.40 -8.71
CA HIS A 22 1.03 11.31 -10.00
C HIS A 22 0.03 11.08 -11.12
N ARG A 23 0.31 11.65 -12.30
CA ARG A 23 -0.44 11.36 -13.53
C ARG A 23 0.43 11.52 -14.75
N ASP A 24 0.39 10.50 -15.61
CA ASP A 24 0.95 10.53 -16.95
C ASP A 24 -0.07 10.02 -17.99
N SER A 25 0.41 9.65 -19.19
CA SER A 25 -0.46 9.12 -20.25
C SER A 25 -1.04 7.73 -19.96
N HIS A 26 -0.47 6.97 -19.02
CA HIS A 26 -0.81 5.58 -18.77
C HIS A 26 -1.38 5.33 -17.39
N VAL A 27 -0.87 6.04 -16.38
CA VAL A 27 -1.22 5.82 -14.98
C VAL A 27 -1.61 7.10 -14.26
N GLU A 28 -2.56 6.95 -13.36
CA GLU A 28 -2.96 7.93 -12.36
C GLU A 28 -2.83 7.29 -10.99
N ILE A 29 -2.10 7.95 -10.07
CA ILE A 29 -1.90 7.47 -8.71
C ILE A 29 -2.44 8.52 -7.75
N HIS A 30 -3.28 8.07 -6.83
CA HIS A 30 -3.79 8.89 -5.73
C HIS A 30 -3.21 8.43 -4.41
N ARG A 31 -2.98 9.38 -3.50
CA ARG A 31 -2.59 9.14 -2.12
C ARG A 31 -3.63 9.73 -1.19
N LEU A 32 -4.15 8.90 -0.29
CA LEU A 32 -4.97 9.33 0.83
C LEU A 32 -4.21 9.04 2.13
N VAL A 33 -4.07 10.04 2.96
CA VAL A 33 -3.56 9.85 4.32
C VAL A 33 -4.76 9.70 5.23
N VAL A 34 -4.84 8.59 5.96
CA VAL A 34 -6.01 8.21 6.77
C VAL A 34 -5.63 7.65 8.14
N GLY A 35 -6.56 7.80 9.09
CA GLY A 35 -6.43 7.23 10.43
C GLY A 35 -5.42 7.92 11.33
N PRO A 36 -5.33 7.49 12.59
CA PRO A 36 -4.50 8.12 13.62
C PRO A 36 -3.01 7.86 13.47
N LEU A 37 -2.61 6.91 12.61
CA LEU A 37 -1.22 6.58 12.32
C LEU A 37 -0.76 7.14 10.96
N ASP A 38 -1.56 8.00 10.32
CA ASP A 38 -1.27 8.63 9.05
C ASP A 38 -0.92 7.60 7.94
N ASN A 39 -1.74 6.52 7.84
CA ASN A 39 -1.56 5.49 6.82
C ASN A 39 -1.72 6.05 5.42
N ASN A 40 -0.80 5.71 4.54
CA ASN A 40 -0.93 5.97 3.11
C ASN A 40 -1.78 4.89 2.45
N VAL A 41 -2.96 5.25 2.02
CA VAL A 41 -3.74 4.44 1.10
C VAL A 41 -3.46 4.91 -0.32
N TRP A 42 -3.03 3.98 -1.18
CA TRP A 42 -2.74 4.29 -2.56
C TRP A 42 -3.83 3.76 -3.48
N ILE A 43 -4.21 4.53 -4.50
CA ILE A 43 -5.06 4.04 -5.58
C ILE A 43 -4.31 4.19 -6.89
N VAL A 44 -4.16 3.08 -7.60
CA VAL A 44 -3.53 3.03 -8.93
C VAL A 44 -4.62 2.82 -9.96
N ARG A 45 -4.67 3.68 -10.98
CA ARG A 45 -5.69 3.66 -12.04
C ARG A 45 -5.06 3.73 -13.42
N CYS A 46 -5.48 2.84 -14.31
CA CYS A 46 -5.13 2.91 -15.72
C CYS A 46 -5.93 4.04 -16.40
N THR A 47 -5.23 5.00 -17.01
CA THR A 47 -5.88 6.14 -17.67
C THR A 47 -6.64 5.76 -18.93
N GLU A 48 -6.21 4.70 -19.62
CA GLU A 48 -6.84 4.24 -20.86
C GLU A 48 -8.15 3.48 -20.62
N THR A 49 -8.20 2.63 -19.58
CA THR A 49 -9.34 1.72 -19.35
C THR A 49 -10.21 2.13 -18.18
N GLY A 50 -9.67 2.94 -17.28
CA GLY A 50 -10.31 3.28 -16.01
C GLY A 50 -10.23 2.19 -14.94
N ALA A 51 -9.63 1.03 -15.22
CA ALA A 51 -9.42 -0.03 -14.21
C ALA A 51 -8.55 0.50 -13.07
N ALA A 52 -8.95 0.23 -11.83
CA ALA A 52 -8.29 0.76 -10.65
C ALA A 52 -8.21 -0.26 -9.52
N VAL A 53 -7.15 -0.17 -8.71
CA VAL A 53 -6.94 -0.96 -7.50
C VAL A 53 -6.62 -0.03 -6.33
N LEU A 54 -7.09 -0.39 -5.14
CA LEU A 54 -6.71 0.25 -3.89
C LEU A 54 -5.68 -0.63 -3.18
N ILE A 55 -4.64 -0.03 -2.63
CA ILE A 55 -3.61 -0.68 -1.82
C ILE A 55 -3.84 -0.24 -0.37
N ASP A 56 -4.08 -1.20 0.51
CA ASP A 56 -4.37 -1.12 1.93
C ASP A 56 -5.71 -0.44 2.28
N ALA A 57 -6.69 -1.25 2.66
CA ALA A 57 -7.98 -0.79 3.16
C ALA A 57 -7.88 -0.33 4.63
N ALA A 58 -7.07 0.71 4.88
CA ALA A 58 -6.60 1.12 6.19
C ALA A 58 -7.72 1.63 7.11
N ASN A 59 -8.14 2.87 6.97
CA ASN A 59 -9.09 3.52 7.86
C ASN A 59 -10.04 4.45 7.08
N GLU A 60 -10.92 5.19 7.80
CA GLU A 60 -11.84 6.18 7.20
C GLU A 60 -12.66 5.58 6.04
N HIS A 61 -13.27 4.42 6.25
CA HIS A 61 -13.97 3.65 5.20
C HIS A 61 -14.94 4.48 4.35
N GLY A 62 -15.61 5.48 4.93
CA GLY A 62 -16.51 6.36 4.18
C GLY A 62 -15.79 7.16 3.09
N ARG A 63 -14.59 7.65 3.40
CA ARG A 63 -13.73 8.37 2.47
C ARG A 63 -13.14 7.43 1.41
N LEU A 64 -12.73 6.23 1.81
CA LEU A 64 -12.23 5.22 0.87
C LEU A 64 -13.33 4.76 -0.09
N LEU A 65 -14.54 4.47 0.39
CA LEU A 65 -15.68 4.08 -0.45
C LEU A 65 -16.03 5.16 -1.49
N GLU A 66 -16.01 6.44 -1.09
CA GLU A 66 -16.26 7.54 -2.03
C GLU A 66 -15.18 7.57 -3.12
N MET A 67 -13.90 7.42 -2.76
CA MET A 67 -12.81 7.39 -3.74
C MET A 67 -12.88 6.16 -4.63
N CYS A 68 -13.21 5.00 -4.09
CA CYS A 68 -13.44 3.78 -4.88
C CYS A 68 -14.56 4.01 -5.92
N ARG A 69 -15.66 4.61 -5.52
CA ARG A 69 -16.78 4.92 -6.43
C ARG A 69 -16.37 5.90 -7.53
N VAL A 70 -15.64 6.97 -7.19
CA VAL A 70 -15.22 8.02 -8.14
C VAL A 70 -14.18 7.50 -9.14
N LEU A 71 -13.23 6.68 -8.68
CA LEU A 71 -12.11 6.20 -9.48
C LEU A 71 -12.37 4.82 -10.12
N GLY A 72 -13.47 4.15 -9.79
CA GLY A 72 -13.82 2.86 -10.36
C GLY A 72 -13.04 1.68 -9.76
N VAL A 73 -12.68 1.77 -8.48
CA VAL A 73 -11.99 0.68 -7.77
C VAL A 73 -12.96 -0.47 -7.50
N ASP A 74 -12.60 -1.68 -7.91
CA ASP A 74 -13.36 -2.93 -7.70
C ASP A 74 -12.61 -3.98 -6.86
N ARG A 75 -11.35 -3.71 -6.53
CA ARG A 75 -10.52 -4.59 -5.71
C ARG A 75 -9.55 -3.82 -4.82
N VAL A 76 -9.19 -4.48 -3.72
CA VAL A 76 -8.13 -4.10 -2.79
C VAL A 76 -7.05 -5.17 -2.82
N VAL A 77 -5.79 -4.76 -2.73
CA VAL A 77 -4.66 -5.62 -2.41
C VAL A 77 -4.03 -5.11 -1.12
N GLU A 78 -3.86 -5.99 -0.14
CA GLU A 78 -3.26 -5.63 1.14
C GLU A 78 -1.76 -5.88 1.11
N THR A 79 -0.99 -4.92 1.58
CA THR A 79 0.46 -5.11 1.73
C THR A 79 0.76 -6.08 2.86
N HIS A 80 -0.02 -6.04 3.94
CA HIS A 80 0.09 -6.93 5.09
C HIS A 80 -1.15 -6.84 6.00
N GLY A 81 -1.20 -7.67 7.05
CA GLY A 81 -2.38 -7.84 7.89
C GLY A 81 -2.42 -7.03 9.18
N HIS A 82 -1.56 -6.04 9.43
CA HIS A 82 -1.66 -5.24 10.63
C HIS A 82 -2.97 -4.44 10.67
N TRP A 83 -3.50 -4.28 11.89
CA TRP A 83 -4.84 -3.74 12.13
C TRP A 83 -5.07 -2.36 11.51
N ASP A 84 -4.07 -1.52 11.47
CA ASP A 84 -4.16 -0.16 10.91
C ASP A 84 -4.23 -0.13 9.38
N HIS A 85 -3.81 -1.20 8.70
CA HIS A 85 -3.91 -1.33 7.25
C HIS A 85 -5.23 -1.97 6.78
N ILE A 86 -5.99 -2.64 7.66
CA ILE A 86 -7.13 -3.50 7.28
C ILE A 86 -8.48 -3.08 7.88
N GLN A 87 -8.56 -1.97 8.62
CA GLN A 87 -9.78 -1.59 9.36
C GLN A 87 -11.00 -1.34 8.46
N ALA A 88 -10.81 -0.87 7.24
CA ALA A 88 -11.88 -0.61 6.30
C ALA A 88 -12.32 -1.86 5.51
N VAL A 89 -11.58 -2.98 5.56
CA VAL A 89 -11.88 -4.23 4.83
C VAL A 89 -13.34 -4.65 4.93
N PRO A 90 -13.98 -4.75 6.11
CA PRO A 90 -15.37 -5.18 6.19
C PRO A 90 -16.34 -4.28 5.42
N HIS A 91 -16.07 -2.98 5.40
CA HIS A 91 -16.94 -1.99 4.75
C HIS A 91 -16.77 -2.01 3.23
N LEU A 92 -15.52 -2.14 2.73
CA LEU A 92 -15.25 -2.24 1.31
C LEU A 92 -15.84 -3.54 0.73
N ARG A 93 -15.67 -4.66 1.44
CA ARG A 93 -16.27 -5.95 1.04
C ARG A 93 -17.81 -5.92 1.05
N ALA A 94 -18.42 -5.25 2.03
CA ALA A 94 -19.87 -5.06 2.07
C ALA A 94 -20.39 -4.21 0.87
N ALA A 95 -19.53 -3.37 0.28
CA ALA A 95 -19.81 -2.62 -0.93
C ALA A 95 -19.52 -3.39 -2.23
N GLY A 96 -19.10 -4.67 -2.15
CA GLY A 96 -18.81 -5.52 -3.30
C GLY A 96 -17.40 -5.38 -3.86
N ILE A 97 -16.48 -4.71 -3.14
CA ILE A 97 -15.08 -4.59 -3.51
C ILE A 97 -14.34 -5.81 -2.98
N SER A 98 -13.67 -6.57 -3.85
CA SER A 98 -12.92 -7.76 -3.47
C SER A 98 -11.62 -7.42 -2.74
N VAL A 99 -11.16 -8.29 -1.85
CA VAL A 99 -9.92 -8.08 -1.06
C VAL A 99 -8.99 -9.27 -1.24
N ALA A 100 -7.72 -8.98 -1.55
CA ALA A 100 -6.67 -9.96 -1.71
C ALA A 100 -5.52 -9.69 -0.73
N VAL A 101 -4.97 -10.76 -0.15
CA VAL A 101 -3.90 -10.72 0.86
C VAL A 101 -2.99 -11.94 0.69
N GLU A 102 -1.75 -11.85 1.16
CA GLU A 102 -0.84 -13.01 1.22
C GLU A 102 -1.28 -14.02 2.29
N ALA A 103 -1.00 -15.31 2.05
CA ALA A 103 -1.54 -16.42 2.85
C ALA A 103 -1.15 -16.38 4.34
N ASN A 104 0.09 -15.97 4.65
CA ASN A 104 0.58 -15.93 6.04
C ASN A 104 -0.09 -14.84 6.87
N ASP A 105 -0.58 -13.77 6.24
CA ASP A 105 -1.30 -12.69 6.90
C ASP A 105 -2.83 -12.82 6.79
N ALA A 106 -3.34 -13.77 6.01
CA ALA A 106 -4.77 -13.94 5.76
C ALA A 106 -5.61 -14.11 7.04
N THR A 107 -5.04 -14.72 8.08
CA THR A 107 -5.72 -14.92 9.37
C THR A 107 -5.82 -13.66 10.22
N LEU A 108 -5.07 -12.61 9.88
CA LEU A 108 -5.12 -11.30 10.54
C LEU A 108 -6.31 -10.46 10.02
N LEU A 109 -6.76 -10.73 8.80
CA LEU A 109 -7.89 -10.02 8.20
C LEU A 109 -9.24 -10.54 8.74
N PRO A 110 -10.22 -9.66 8.92
CA PRO A 110 -11.58 -10.10 9.28
C PRO A 110 -12.23 -10.97 8.19
N SER A 111 -11.85 -10.75 6.95
CA SER A 111 -12.25 -11.54 5.78
C SER A 111 -11.49 -11.12 4.52
N TYR A 112 -11.37 -12.01 3.55
CA TYR A 112 -10.75 -11.77 2.25
C TYR A 112 -11.40 -12.65 1.17
N ASP A 113 -11.06 -12.40 -0.10
CA ASP A 113 -11.62 -13.13 -1.26
C ASP A 113 -10.56 -13.94 -2.00
N GLN A 114 -9.31 -13.47 -2.03
CA GLN A 114 -8.23 -14.08 -2.80
C GLN A 114 -6.92 -14.10 -2.01
N ILE A 115 -6.09 -15.11 -2.31
CA ILE A 115 -4.71 -15.18 -1.83
C ILE A 115 -3.78 -14.64 -2.90
N LEU A 116 -2.92 -13.70 -2.51
CA LEU A 116 -1.81 -13.23 -3.31
C LEU A 116 -0.64 -14.21 -3.20
N HIS A 117 0.05 -14.41 -4.30
CA HIS A 117 1.26 -15.23 -4.35
C HIS A 117 2.44 -14.38 -4.81
N ASP A 118 3.64 -14.81 -4.44
CA ASP A 118 4.88 -14.18 -4.93
C ASP A 118 4.96 -14.24 -6.46
N GLU A 119 5.53 -13.20 -7.06
CA GLU A 119 5.70 -13.07 -8.51
C GLU A 119 4.39 -13.16 -9.33
N SER A 120 3.24 -13.05 -8.69
CA SER A 120 1.97 -12.94 -9.39
C SER A 120 1.80 -11.57 -10.03
N VAL A 121 0.81 -11.45 -10.90
CA VAL A 121 0.47 -10.19 -11.56
C VAL A 121 -0.96 -9.80 -11.23
N VAL A 122 -1.13 -8.58 -10.75
CA VAL A 122 -2.42 -7.90 -10.65
C VAL A 122 -2.61 -7.11 -11.94
N ASP A 123 -3.45 -7.62 -12.84
CA ASP A 123 -3.78 -6.93 -14.08
C ASP A 123 -4.71 -5.75 -13.81
N LEU A 124 -4.38 -4.58 -14.38
CA LEU A 124 -5.06 -3.32 -14.15
C LEU A 124 -5.30 -2.61 -15.49
N GLY A 125 -6.17 -3.19 -16.31
CA GLY A 125 -6.40 -2.75 -17.67
C GLY A 125 -5.18 -2.96 -18.57
N ARG A 126 -4.47 -1.86 -18.92
CA ARG A 126 -3.20 -1.93 -19.66
C ARG A 126 -1.98 -2.00 -18.77
N LEU A 127 -2.16 -1.73 -17.47
CA LEU A 127 -1.09 -1.78 -16.50
C LEU A 127 -0.96 -3.17 -15.88
N ARG A 128 0.24 -3.50 -15.44
CA ARG A 128 0.54 -4.74 -14.73
C ARG A 128 1.32 -4.41 -13.46
N MET A 129 0.82 -4.87 -12.35
CA MET A 129 1.46 -4.70 -11.05
C MET A 129 1.92 -6.07 -10.53
N ARG A 130 3.23 -6.25 -10.40
CA ARG A 130 3.83 -7.50 -9.93
C ARG A 130 3.86 -7.50 -8.41
N THR A 131 3.52 -8.63 -7.82
CA THR A 131 3.59 -8.87 -6.37
C THR A 131 4.96 -9.40 -6.00
N LEU A 132 5.53 -8.92 -4.88
CA LEU A 132 6.80 -9.39 -4.33
C LEU A 132 6.58 -9.73 -2.86
N HIS A 133 6.77 -11.00 -2.49
CA HIS A 133 6.76 -11.41 -1.10
C HIS A 133 8.04 -10.89 -0.41
N THR A 134 7.85 -10.03 0.59
CA THR A 134 8.92 -9.32 1.32
C THR A 134 8.71 -9.47 2.83
N PRO A 135 8.78 -10.71 3.36
CA PRO A 135 8.51 -10.97 4.77
C PRO A 135 9.50 -10.28 5.70
N GLY A 136 9.09 -10.08 6.96
CA GLY A 136 9.94 -9.59 8.04
C GLY A 136 9.30 -8.52 8.88
N HIS A 137 8.52 -7.60 8.33
CA HIS A 137 7.60 -6.76 9.10
C HIS A 137 6.43 -7.60 9.62
N THR A 138 5.81 -8.36 8.71
CA THR A 138 4.95 -9.51 8.99
C THR A 138 5.41 -10.70 8.16
N PRO A 139 4.96 -11.93 8.47
CA PRO A 139 5.25 -13.11 7.65
C PRO A 139 4.66 -13.02 6.23
N GLY A 140 3.54 -12.30 6.05
CA GLY A 140 2.84 -12.15 4.78
C GLY A 140 3.07 -10.81 4.08
N SER A 141 4.06 -10.01 4.50
CA SER A 141 4.33 -8.69 3.88
C SER A 141 4.60 -8.82 2.39
N MET A 142 3.94 -7.94 1.61
CA MET A 142 4.03 -7.86 0.16
C MET A 142 4.38 -6.44 -0.28
N CYS A 143 5.24 -6.34 -1.28
CA CYS A 143 5.39 -5.12 -2.06
C CYS A 143 4.70 -5.28 -3.42
N PHE A 144 4.31 -4.17 -4.03
CA PHE A 144 3.68 -4.14 -5.35
C PHE A 144 4.49 -3.26 -6.29
N ALA A 145 5.03 -3.85 -7.35
CA ALA A 145 5.81 -3.14 -8.35
C ALA A 145 4.95 -2.84 -9.58
N LEU A 146 4.70 -1.57 -9.84
CA LEU A 146 4.04 -1.11 -11.06
C LEU A 146 5.09 -0.86 -12.13
N ASP A 147 5.09 -1.71 -13.15
CA ASP A 147 5.94 -1.54 -14.33
C ASP A 147 5.42 -0.39 -15.21
N ARG A 148 6.35 0.45 -15.69
CA ARG A 148 6.07 1.62 -16.51
C ARG A 148 6.82 1.62 -17.85
N GLY A 149 7.26 0.44 -18.28
CA GLY A 149 8.05 0.28 -19.51
C GLY A 149 9.44 0.89 -19.36
N ASP A 150 9.75 1.94 -20.13
CA ASP A 150 11.06 2.62 -20.11
C ASP A 150 11.21 3.60 -18.93
N ASP A 151 10.12 3.97 -18.27
CA ASP A 151 10.13 4.83 -17.09
C ASP A 151 10.47 4.05 -15.82
N PRO A 152 11.10 4.71 -14.82
CA PRO A 152 11.35 4.07 -13.52
C PRO A 152 10.06 3.53 -12.89
N PRO A 153 10.06 2.29 -12.37
CA PRO A 153 8.87 1.71 -11.75
C PRO A 153 8.49 2.45 -10.46
N PHE A 154 7.22 2.33 -10.09
CA PHE A 154 6.75 2.64 -8.74
C PHE A 154 6.72 1.36 -7.91
N LEU A 155 7.23 1.43 -6.69
CA LEU A 155 7.23 0.31 -5.74
C LEU A 155 6.45 0.72 -4.49
N PHE A 156 5.28 0.13 -4.29
CA PHE A 156 4.48 0.26 -3.08
C PHE A 156 4.99 -0.75 -2.06
N THR A 157 5.62 -0.27 -1.00
CA THR A 157 6.37 -1.11 -0.07
C THR A 157 5.62 -1.48 1.20
N GLY A 158 4.40 -0.93 1.40
CA GLY A 158 3.75 -1.07 2.70
C GLY A 158 4.74 -0.70 3.79
N ASP A 159 4.88 -1.57 4.78
CA ASP A 159 5.77 -1.37 5.91
C ASP A 159 7.11 -2.15 5.80
N THR A 160 7.50 -2.50 4.57
CA THR A 160 8.80 -3.15 4.34
C THR A 160 9.95 -2.14 4.32
N LEU A 161 9.82 -1.03 3.58
CA LEU A 161 10.89 -0.03 3.40
C LEU A 161 10.31 1.38 3.42
N PHE A 162 10.92 2.22 4.25
CA PHE A 162 10.60 3.65 4.43
C PHE A 162 11.81 4.54 4.10
N PRO A 163 11.62 5.85 3.99
CA PRO A 163 12.73 6.78 4.10
C PRO A 163 13.51 6.56 5.41
N GLY A 164 14.79 6.19 5.29
CA GLY A 164 15.70 6.02 6.43
C GLY A 164 15.72 4.64 7.08
N GLY A 165 14.96 3.64 6.57
CA GLY A 165 15.11 2.28 7.07
C GLY A 165 13.95 1.31 6.85
N PRO A 166 14.11 0.08 7.36
CA PRO A 166 13.06 -0.94 7.35
C PRO A 166 11.91 -0.61 8.31
N GLY A 167 10.78 -1.28 8.12
CA GLY A 167 9.67 -1.25 9.05
C GLY A 167 9.98 -1.92 10.39
N ASN A 168 9.15 -1.61 11.38
CA ASN A 168 9.28 -2.16 12.73
C ASN A 168 9.09 -3.69 12.73
N THR A 169 10.01 -4.42 13.33
CA THR A 169 9.98 -5.88 13.45
C THR A 169 9.76 -6.37 14.89
N ALA A 170 9.44 -5.48 15.82
CA ALA A 170 9.23 -5.84 17.23
C ALA A 170 7.83 -6.40 17.53
N LEU A 171 6.90 -6.32 16.58
CA LEU A 171 5.55 -6.86 16.72
C LEU A 171 5.54 -8.38 16.47
N PRO A 172 4.51 -9.12 16.98
CA PRO A 172 4.41 -10.56 16.75
C PRO A 172 4.45 -10.93 15.26
N GLY A 173 5.33 -11.86 14.92
CA GLY A 173 5.58 -12.25 13.53
C GLY A 173 6.69 -11.47 12.84
N GLY A 174 7.16 -10.37 13.42
CA GLY A 174 8.29 -9.58 12.92
C GLY A 174 9.63 -10.30 13.09
N ASP A 175 10.53 -10.15 12.11
CA ASP A 175 11.89 -10.69 12.12
C ASP A 175 12.85 -9.76 11.38
N PHE A 176 13.79 -9.18 12.14
CA PHE A 176 14.70 -8.17 11.60
C PHE A 176 15.65 -8.75 10.51
N ALA A 177 16.20 -9.94 10.74
CA ALA A 177 17.11 -10.53 9.75
C ALA A 177 16.37 -10.84 8.44
N THR A 178 15.12 -11.23 8.53
CA THR A 178 14.28 -11.52 7.38
C THR A 178 13.90 -10.25 6.61
N ILE A 179 13.51 -9.14 7.28
CA ILE A 179 13.19 -7.90 6.56
C ILE A 179 14.41 -7.31 5.85
N ILE A 180 15.59 -7.36 6.48
CA ILE A 180 16.84 -6.92 5.85
C ILE A 180 17.12 -7.74 4.59
N ARG A 181 17.01 -9.08 4.66
CA ARG A 181 17.18 -9.95 3.50
C ARG A 181 16.14 -9.66 2.41
N SER A 182 14.89 -9.43 2.77
CA SER A 182 13.83 -9.05 1.83
C SER A 182 14.15 -7.74 1.10
N ILE A 183 14.64 -6.74 1.83
CA ILE A 183 15.03 -5.45 1.25
C ILE A 183 16.23 -5.64 0.30
N ASP A 184 17.27 -6.35 0.73
CA ASP A 184 18.48 -6.56 -0.06
C ASP A 184 18.20 -7.37 -1.33
N GLU A 185 17.63 -8.56 -1.18
CA GLU A 185 17.47 -9.51 -2.29
C GLU A 185 16.28 -9.20 -3.21
N ARG A 186 15.14 -8.70 -2.63
CA ARG A 186 13.91 -8.52 -3.38
C ARG A 186 13.70 -7.09 -3.86
N ILE A 187 14.32 -6.11 -3.21
CA ILE A 187 14.17 -4.69 -3.56
C ILE A 187 15.48 -4.16 -4.14
N PHE A 188 16.56 -4.15 -3.37
CA PHE A 188 17.81 -3.52 -3.81
C PHE A 188 18.47 -4.25 -4.98
N ALA A 189 18.50 -5.56 -4.98
CA ALA A 189 19.06 -6.33 -6.09
C ALA A 189 18.18 -6.31 -7.37
N ALA A 190 16.87 -6.10 -7.22
CA ALA A 190 15.92 -6.24 -8.33
C ALA A 190 15.54 -4.92 -9.02
N PHE A 191 15.73 -3.76 -8.37
CA PHE A 191 15.27 -2.48 -8.88
C PHE A 191 16.41 -1.46 -9.02
N ALA A 192 16.28 -0.58 -10.02
CA ALA A 192 17.23 0.50 -10.26
C ALA A 192 17.10 1.61 -9.19
N ASP A 193 18.18 2.37 -9.01
CA ASP A 193 18.27 3.48 -8.05
C ASP A 193 17.22 4.57 -8.26
N THR A 194 16.69 4.72 -9.47
CA THR A 194 15.63 5.68 -9.82
C THR A 194 14.24 5.24 -9.41
N THR A 195 14.06 4.01 -8.89
CA THR A 195 12.76 3.49 -8.46
C THR A 195 12.19 4.34 -7.32
N LEU A 196 10.94 4.80 -7.49
CA LEU A 196 10.22 5.56 -6.48
C LEU A 196 9.55 4.62 -5.49
N ILE A 197 9.81 4.82 -4.20
CA ILE A 197 9.26 4.06 -3.08
C ILE A 197 8.05 4.79 -2.51
N LEU A 198 6.93 4.08 -2.41
CA LEU A 198 5.65 4.56 -1.90
C LEU A 198 5.25 3.69 -0.69
N PRO A 199 5.64 4.12 0.54
CA PRO A 199 5.43 3.31 1.75
C PRO A 199 4.01 3.39 2.30
N GLY A 200 3.74 2.54 3.30
CA GLY A 200 2.48 2.50 4.04
C GLY A 200 2.25 3.70 4.96
N HIS A 201 3.30 4.43 5.33
CA HIS A 201 3.23 5.65 6.14
C HIS A 201 4.27 6.68 5.68
N GLY A 202 4.03 7.94 6.04
CA GLY A 202 5.00 9.02 5.87
C GLY A 202 5.32 9.36 4.41
N ASP A 203 6.51 9.89 4.18
CA ASP A 203 6.92 10.41 2.87
C ASP A 203 7.42 9.32 1.92
N THR A 204 7.48 9.65 0.65
CA THR A 204 8.08 8.82 -0.40
C THR A 204 9.59 9.03 -0.46
N THR A 205 10.32 8.04 -1.04
CA THR A 205 11.76 8.14 -1.27
C THR A 205 12.14 7.48 -2.60
N VAL A 206 13.42 7.46 -2.93
CA VAL A 206 13.97 6.72 -4.08
C VAL A 206 15.06 5.77 -3.62
N LEU A 207 15.23 4.64 -4.30
CA LEU A 207 16.21 3.61 -3.88
C LEU A 207 17.64 4.14 -3.79
N ALA A 208 18.02 5.09 -4.61
CA ALA A 208 19.35 5.73 -4.53
C ALA A 208 19.68 6.34 -3.16
N LYS A 209 18.66 6.79 -2.42
CA LYS A 209 18.82 7.35 -1.08
C LYS A 209 18.91 6.29 0.01
N GLU A 210 18.25 5.18 -0.18
CA GLU A 210 18.08 4.15 0.87
C GLU A 210 19.17 3.07 0.78
N ARG A 211 19.49 2.60 -0.43
CA ARG A 211 20.45 1.52 -0.66
C ARG A 211 21.82 1.69 0.03
N PRO A 212 22.44 2.88 0.06
CA PRO A 212 23.73 3.06 0.71
C PRO A 212 23.74 2.83 2.23
N HIS A 213 22.56 2.81 2.87
CA HIS A 213 22.41 2.72 4.32
C HIS A 213 22.12 1.31 4.85
N LEU A 214 22.10 0.28 3.99
CA LEU A 214 21.76 -1.09 4.39
C LEU A 214 22.68 -1.61 5.50
N GLU A 215 24.01 -1.42 5.35
CA GLU A 215 24.98 -1.85 6.36
C GLU A 215 24.79 -1.11 7.70
N GLU A 216 24.51 0.19 7.65
CA GLU A 216 24.20 1.00 8.83
C GLU A 216 22.96 0.46 9.57
N TRP A 217 21.91 0.07 8.84
CA TRP A 217 20.72 -0.52 9.44
C TRP A 217 21.01 -1.85 10.12
N VAL A 218 21.82 -2.71 9.48
CA VAL A 218 22.24 -4.00 10.05
C VAL A 218 23.05 -3.79 11.33
N GLU A 219 24.00 -2.85 11.33
CA GLU A 219 24.83 -2.55 12.51
C GLU A 219 24.01 -1.98 13.67
N ARG A 220 23.04 -1.12 13.37
CA ARG A 220 22.18 -0.48 14.36
C ARG A 220 21.21 -1.48 15.01
N GLY A 221 20.78 -2.51 14.26
CA GLY A 221 19.88 -3.57 14.76
C GLY A 221 18.48 -3.06 15.06
N TRP A 222 18.04 -2.07 14.37
CA TRP A 222 16.75 -1.37 14.35
C TRP A 222 15.73 -1.72 15.41
#